data_40ec7e3003b9b6fa6796ebbcc348800e
#
_entry.id   40ec7e3003b9b6fa6796ebbcc348800e
#
_cell.length_a   1.000
_cell.length_b   1.000
_cell.length_c   1.000
_cell.angle_alpha   90.00
_cell.angle_beta   90.00
_cell.angle_gamma   90.00
#
_symmetry.space_group_name_H-M   'P 1'
#
loop_
_entity.id
_entity.type
_entity.pdbx_description
1 polymer ?
#
loop_
_entity_poly.entity_id
_entity_poly.type
_entity_poly.pdbx_seq_one_letter_code
_entity_poly.pdbx_strand_id
1 'polypeptide(L)'
;PEVDLLTIEDIGLINATVAKYDLLNFNLKPYVTNYEKLQKLQKKASQLVFESIEKVEGLITTLPQASKITLKDQEVIKTAREGYDNLPANAKVAIANLTTLEAAEKQLEKLLEGILKVENLISALPQVSKVAVTDENRIKATREAYNKLSEDEKPAINNYQTLVELEKKLTELLKGKDETA
;
A
#
# COMPACT_ATOMS: atom_id res chain seq x y z
N PRO A 1 -7.21 30.22 -8.97
CA PRO A 1 -7.75 29.96 -7.64
C PRO A 1 -7.62 31.17 -6.71
N GLU A 2 -8.32 31.15 -5.57
CA GLU A 2 -8.08 32.05 -4.45
C GLU A 2 -6.91 31.54 -3.60
N VAL A 3 -6.14 32.47 -2.99
CA VAL A 3 -4.89 32.09 -2.27
C VAL A 3 -5.17 31.15 -1.11
N ASP A 4 -6.25 31.36 -0.37
CA ASP A 4 -6.59 30.55 0.82
C ASP A 4 -7.22 29.19 0.49
N LEU A 5 -7.69 29.01 -0.76
CA LEU A 5 -8.29 27.77 -1.26
C LEU A 5 -7.33 26.97 -2.15
N LEU A 6 -6.07 27.35 -2.20
CA LEU A 6 -5.07 26.69 -3.03
C LEU A 6 -4.80 25.26 -2.57
N THR A 7 -4.83 24.34 -3.51
CA THR A 7 -4.50 22.92 -3.29
C THR A 7 -3.22 22.53 -4.04
N ILE A 8 -2.70 21.32 -3.75
CA ILE A 8 -1.51 20.78 -4.44
C ILE A 8 -1.76 20.58 -5.95
N GLU A 9 -3.00 20.32 -6.34
CA GLU A 9 -3.42 20.15 -7.73
C GLU A 9 -3.31 21.43 -8.58
N ASP A 10 -3.43 22.59 -7.92
CA ASP A 10 -3.33 23.91 -8.59
C ASP A 10 -1.89 24.31 -8.93
N ILE A 11 -0.89 23.63 -8.35
CA ILE A 11 0.52 24.03 -8.46
C ILE A 11 0.99 24.01 -9.91
N GLY A 12 0.57 23.02 -10.69
CA GLY A 12 0.90 22.94 -12.11
C GLY A 12 0.43 24.16 -12.89
N LEU A 13 -0.79 24.63 -12.63
CA LEU A 13 -1.37 25.81 -13.26
C LEU A 13 -0.61 27.10 -12.85
N ILE A 14 -0.26 27.22 -11.56
CA ILE A 14 0.49 28.37 -11.05
C ILE A 14 1.86 28.43 -11.71
N ASN A 15 2.61 27.32 -11.71
CA ASN A 15 3.94 27.25 -12.32
C ASN A 15 3.89 27.60 -13.82
N ALA A 16 2.92 27.06 -14.56
CA ALA A 16 2.72 27.39 -15.96
C ALA A 16 2.38 28.88 -16.18
N THR A 17 1.62 29.48 -15.26
CA THR A 17 1.25 30.89 -15.33
C THR A 17 2.47 31.80 -15.03
N VAL A 18 3.28 31.45 -14.04
CA VAL A 18 4.56 32.12 -13.74
C VAL A 18 5.47 32.07 -14.97
N ALA A 19 5.67 30.89 -15.54
CA ALA A 19 6.51 30.71 -16.73
C ALA A 19 6.04 31.57 -17.90
N LYS A 20 4.72 31.65 -18.14
CA LYS A 20 4.15 32.57 -19.17
C LYS A 20 4.41 34.05 -18.87
N TYR A 21 4.27 34.47 -17.60
CA TYR A 21 4.57 35.82 -17.21
C TYR A 21 6.06 36.16 -17.40
N ASP A 22 6.95 35.20 -17.07
CA ASP A 22 8.40 35.43 -17.22
C ASP A 22 8.82 35.58 -18.69
N LEU A 23 8.13 34.93 -19.61
CA LEU A 23 8.33 35.05 -21.07
C LEU A 23 7.78 36.36 -21.66
N LEU A 24 6.98 37.12 -20.92
CA LEU A 24 6.50 38.42 -21.40
C LEU A 24 7.64 39.41 -21.65
N ASN A 25 7.54 40.16 -22.76
CA ASN A 25 8.44 41.31 -23.00
C ASN A 25 8.38 42.23 -21.78
N PHE A 26 9.54 42.77 -21.37
CA PHE A 26 9.67 43.66 -20.23
C PHE A 26 8.67 44.82 -20.30
N ASN A 27 8.45 45.41 -21.49
CA ASN A 27 7.51 46.51 -21.70
C ASN A 27 6.04 46.13 -21.47
N LEU A 28 5.69 44.87 -21.49
CA LEU A 28 4.31 44.34 -21.29
C LEU A 28 4.02 43.97 -19.84
N LYS A 29 5.04 43.63 -19.06
CA LYS A 29 4.88 43.23 -17.64
C LYS A 29 4.13 44.26 -16.79
N PRO A 30 4.32 45.60 -16.93
CA PRO A 30 3.57 46.59 -16.15
C PRO A 30 2.07 46.60 -16.40
N TYR A 31 1.60 46.06 -17.52
CA TYR A 31 0.18 45.97 -17.85
C TYR A 31 -0.53 44.77 -17.26
N VAL A 32 0.21 43.85 -16.60
CA VAL A 32 -0.37 42.70 -15.88
C VAL A 32 -0.82 43.14 -14.50
N THR A 33 -2.06 43.61 -14.39
CA THR A 33 -2.62 44.25 -13.17
C THR A 33 -2.81 43.30 -11.99
N ASN A 34 -2.82 41.99 -12.23
CA ASN A 34 -3.03 40.94 -11.20
C ASN A 34 -1.74 40.18 -10.84
N TYR A 35 -0.56 40.72 -11.15
CA TYR A 35 0.72 40.09 -10.87
C TYR A 35 0.96 39.85 -9.37
N GLU A 36 0.54 40.76 -8.50
CA GLU A 36 0.64 40.56 -7.03
C GLU A 36 -0.13 39.34 -6.55
N LYS A 37 -1.31 39.07 -7.13
CA LYS A 37 -2.05 37.84 -6.83
C LYS A 37 -1.26 36.60 -7.24
N LEU A 38 -0.62 36.61 -8.41
CA LEU A 38 0.22 35.52 -8.89
C LEU A 38 1.40 35.27 -7.95
N GLN A 39 2.06 36.34 -7.46
CA GLN A 39 3.16 36.21 -6.47
C GLN A 39 2.69 35.57 -5.15
N LYS A 40 1.52 35.96 -4.64
CA LYS A 40 0.92 35.38 -3.43
C LYS A 40 0.61 33.90 -3.64
N LEU A 41 0.02 33.54 -4.78
CA LEU A 41 -0.27 32.15 -5.16
C LEU A 41 1.02 31.32 -5.27
N GLN A 42 2.07 31.87 -5.89
CA GLN A 42 3.36 31.20 -6.02
C GLN A 42 4.00 30.92 -4.65
N LYS A 43 3.97 31.92 -3.76
CA LYS A 43 4.46 31.77 -2.38
C LYS A 43 3.70 30.68 -1.63
N LYS A 44 2.37 30.70 -1.70
CA LYS A 44 1.51 29.69 -1.05
C LYS A 44 1.72 28.30 -1.66
N ALA A 45 1.85 28.20 -3.00
CA ALA A 45 2.16 26.96 -3.69
C ALA A 45 3.49 26.36 -3.20
N SER A 46 4.54 27.16 -3.08
CA SER A 46 5.84 26.71 -2.56
C SER A 46 5.75 26.20 -1.13
N GLN A 47 4.97 26.88 -0.27
CA GLN A 47 4.72 26.46 1.10
C GLN A 47 3.97 25.12 1.15
N LEU A 48 2.91 24.95 0.35
CA LEU A 48 2.15 23.69 0.27
C LEU A 48 3.02 22.51 -0.19
N VAL A 49 3.90 22.74 -1.17
CA VAL A 49 4.86 21.71 -1.62
C VAL A 49 5.77 21.31 -0.47
N PHE A 50 6.35 22.29 0.22
CA PHE A 50 7.24 22.04 1.35
C PHE A 50 6.55 21.24 2.47
N GLU A 51 5.36 21.69 2.92
CA GLU A 51 4.54 21.03 3.92
C GLU A 51 4.18 19.58 3.50
N SER A 52 3.91 19.37 2.20
CA SER A 52 3.60 18.05 1.66
C SER A 52 4.81 17.12 1.65
N ILE A 53 6.01 17.65 1.33
CA ILE A 53 7.28 16.89 1.42
C ILE A 53 7.51 16.47 2.87
N GLU A 54 7.46 17.42 3.83
CA GLU A 54 7.64 17.13 5.25
C GLU A 54 6.67 16.06 5.76
N LYS A 55 5.40 16.16 5.33
CA LYS A 55 4.36 15.17 5.70
C LYS A 55 4.70 13.78 5.17
N VAL A 56 5.09 13.65 3.90
CA VAL A 56 5.44 12.37 3.28
C VAL A 56 6.68 11.78 3.97
N GLU A 57 7.74 12.56 4.13
CA GLU A 57 8.97 12.12 4.80
C GLU A 57 8.71 11.74 6.27
N GLY A 58 7.85 12.49 6.95
CA GLY A 58 7.41 12.19 8.32
C GLY A 58 6.71 10.82 8.40
N LEU A 59 5.77 10.54 7.51
CA LEU A 59 5.09 9.23 7.45
C LEU A 59 6.09 8.11 7.19
N ILE A 60 6.99 8.27 6.22
CA ILE A 60 8.02 7.27 5.89
C ILE A 60 8.94 7.03 7.09
N THR A 61 9.29 8.07 7.83
CA THR A 61 10.17 7.97 9.02
C THR A 61 9.52 7.17 10.16
N THR A 62 8.19 7.12 10.23
CA THR A 62 7.47 6.29 11.22
C THR A 62 7.46 4.81 10.89
N LEU A 63 7.78 4.43 9.65
CA LEU A 63 7.78 3.03 9.22
C LEU A 63 8.90 2.25 9.93
N PRO A 64 8.63 1.02 10.39
CA PRO A 64 9.65 0.15 10.90
C PRO A 64 10.63 -0.28 9.80
N GLN A 65 11.75 -0.88 10.19
CA GLN A 65 12.64 -1.52 9.21
C GLN A 65 11.86 -2.53 8.37
N ALA A 66 12.20 -2.66 7.09
CA ALA A 66 11.46 -3.50 6.14
C ALA A 66 11.21 -4.94 6.66
N SER A 67 12.21 -5.55 7.34
CA SER A 67 12.08 -6.89 7.93
C SER A 67 11.07 -6.99 9.10
N LYS A 68 10.60 -5.87 9.61
CA LYS A 68 9.64 -5.77 10.72
C LYS A 68 8.26 -5.25 10.29
N ILE A 69 8.09 -5.00 9.01
CA ILE A 69 6.79 -4.59 8.44
C ILE A 69 5.78 -5.72 8.66
N THR A 70 4.60 -5.32 9.09
CA THR A 70 3.43 -6.19 9.33
C THR A 70 2.22 -5.67 8.56
N LEU A 71 1.12 -6.41 8.57
CA LEU A 71 -0.14 -5.95 7.96
C LEU A 71 -0.71 -4.68 8.63
N LYS A 72 -0.34 -4.39 9.86
CA LYS A 72 -0.77 -3.18 10.60
C LYS A 72 -0.18 -1.90 9.99
N ASP A 73 0.95 -2.02 9.30
CA ASP A 73 1.63 -0.88 8.67
C ASP A 73 1.03 -0.50 7.31
N GLN A 74 0.09 -1.32 6.78
CA GLN A 74 -0.49 -1.17 5.45
C GLN A 74 -1.07 0.24 5.21
N GLU A 75 -1.85 0.77 6.15
CA GLU A 75 -2.49 2.09 5.99
C GLU A 75 -1.47 3.23 5.96
N VAL A 76 -0.42 3.15 6.79
CA VAL A 76 0.64 4.18 6.81
C VAL A 76 1.45 4.12 5.51
N ILE A 77 1.81 2.91 5.04
CA ILE A 77 2.52 2.70 3.77
C ILE A 77 1.69 3.28 2.61
N LYS A 78 0.39 2.94 2.54
CA LYS A 78 -0.53 3.43 1.54
C LYS A 78 -0.64 4.96 1.56
N THR A 79 -0.83 5.54 2.75
CA THR A 79 -0.95 7.00 2.92
C THR A 79 0.34 7.72 2.51
N ALA A 80 1.51 7.15 2.84
CA ALA A 80 2.80 7.70 2.43
C ALA A 80 2.97 7.64 0.89
N ARG A 81 2.55 6.54 0.26
CA ARG A 81 2.59 6.38 -1.20
C ARG A 81 1.65 7.37 -1.89
N GLU A 82 0.41 7.48 -1.45
CA GLU A 82 -0.56 8.43 -2.00
C GLU A 82 -0.06 9.88 -1.85
N GLY A 83 0.52 10.22 -0.70
CA GLY A 83 1.15 11.52 -0.49
C GLY A 83 2.29 11.78 -1.47
N TYR A 84 3.19 10.80 -1.67
CA TYR A 84 4.27 10.89 -2.65
C TYR A 84 3.75 11.04 -4.07
N ASP A 85 2.76 10.24 -4.47
CA ASP A 85 2.24 10.22 -5.84
C ASP A 85 1.56 11.54 -6.21
N ASN A 86 0.95 12.22 -5.23
CA ASN A 86 0.32 13.52 -5.39
C ASN A 86 1.32 14.70 -5.42
N LEU A 87 2.61 14.48 -5.09
CA LEU A 87 3.61 15.54 -5.20
C LEU A 87 3.85 15.92 -6.66
N PRO A 88 4.10 17.20 -6.96
CA PRO A 88 4.60 17.63 -8.25
C PRO A 88 5.92 16.91 -8.61
N ALA A 89 6.14 16.65 -9.91
CA ALA A 89 7.30 15.88 -10.36
C ALA A 89 8.65 16.43 -9.85
N ASN A 90 8.80 17.75 -9.80
CA ASN A 90 9.99 18.39 -9.28
C ASN A 90 10.14 18.29 -7.75
N ALA A 91 9.05 18.03 -7.01
CA ALA A 91 9.08 17.82 -5.56
C ALA A 91 9.38 16.37 -5.19
N LYS A 92 9.01 15.40 -6.04
CA LYS A 92 9.28 13.97 -5.80
C LYS A 92 10.77 13.67 -5.62
N VAL A 93 11.64 14.38 -6.34
CA VAL A 93 13.10 14.21 -6.24
C VAL A 93 13.67 14.71 -4.91
N ALA A 94 12.91 15.48 -4.14
CA ALA A 94 13.33 15.98 -2.83
C ALA A 94 13.07 14.99 -1.69
N ILE A 95 12.27 13.92 -1.92
CA ILE A 95 11.99 12.89 -0.89
C ILE A 95 13.24 12.04 -0.66
N ALA A 96 13.95 12.32 0.43
CA ALA A 96 15.24 11.70 0.71
C ALA A 96 15.13 10.22 1.15
N ASN A 97 14.00 9.83 1.76
CA ASN A 97 13.79 8.51 2.34
C ASN A 97 12.88 7.59 1.49
N LEU A 98 12.69 7.88 0.21
CA LEU A 98 11.83 7.10 -0.70
C LEU A 98 12.17 5.61 -0.71
N THR A 99 13.45 5.27 -0.67
CA THR A 99 13.91 3.86 -0.66
C THR A 99 13.39 3.08 0.55
N THR A 100 13.13 3.76 1.68
CA THR A 100 12.52 3.13 2.86
C THR A 100 11.07 2.77 2.58
N LEU A 101 10.30 3.65 1.93
CA LEU A 101 8.94 3.39 1.52
C LEU A 101 8.87 2.20 0.54
N GLU A 102 9.71 2.21 -0.49
CA GLU A 102 9.77 1.14 -1.49
C GLU A 102 10.13 -0.23 -0.87
N ALA A 103 11.04 -0.23 0.10
CA ALA A 103 11.39 -1.45 0.83
C ALA A 103 10.22 -1.95 1.70
N ALA A 104 9.47 -1.04 2.34
CA ALA A 104 8.30 -1.37 3.13
C ALA A 104 7.16 -1.93 2.26
N GLU A 105 6.91 -1.31 1.10
CA GLU A 105 5.92 -1.78 0.12
C GLU A 105 6.24 -3.18 -0.38
N LYS A 106 7.47 -3.42 -0.77
CA LYS A 106 7.93 -4.74 -1.23
C LYS A 106 7.76 -5.81 -0.16
N GLN A 107 7.99 -5.47 1.10
CA GLN A 107 7.78 -6.42 2.20
C GLN A 107 6.29 -6.68 2.44
N LEU A 108 5.45 -5.63 2.42
CA LEU A 108 4.00 -5.76 2.53
C LEU A 108 3.43 -6.63 1.39
N GLU A 109 3.87 -6.42 0.15
CA GLU A 109 3.49 -7.24 -1.01
C GLU A 109 3.77 -8.72 -0.77
N LYS A 110 4.96 -9.08 -0.25
CA LYS A 110 5.30 -10.47 0.08
C LYS A 110 4.38 -11.08 1.14
N LEU A 111 3.99 -10.30 2.17
CA LEU A 111 3.05 -10.76 3.18
C LEU A 111 1.69 -11.06 2.56
N LEU A 112 1.18 -10.15 1.72
CA LEU A 112 -0.09 -10.31 1.02
C LEU A 112 -0.07 -11.48 0.04
N GLU A 113 1.03 -11.67 -0.70
CA GLU A 113 1.23 -12.85 -1.57
C GLU A 113 1.24 -14.15 -0.77
N GLY A 114 1.87 -14.17 0.41
CA GLY A 114 1.87 -15.31 1.33
C GLY A 114 0.46 -15.70 1.76
N ILE A 115 -0.34 -14.72 2.17
CA ILE A 115 -1.75 -14.90 2.54
C ILE A 115 -2.55 -15.45 1.35
N LEU A 116 -2.48 -14.78 0.21
CA LEU A 116 -3.20 -15.19 -1.00
C LEU A 116 -2.84 -16.61 -1.44
N LYS A 117 -1.56 -16.98 -1.34
CA LYS A 117 -1.10 -18.35 -1.64
C LYS A 117 -1.77 -19.39 -0.74
N VAL A 118 -1.86 -19.15 0.56
CA VAL A 118 -2.51 -20.07 1.49
C VAL A 118 -4.01 -20.13 1.23
N GLU A 119 -4.69 -19.01 1.00
CA GLU A 119 -6.11 -18.99 0.65
C GLU A 119 -6.40 -19.76 -0.63
N ASN A 120 -5.55 -19.66 -1.64
CA ASN A 120 -5.66 -20.40 -2.89
C ASN A 120 -5.43 -21.89 -2.68
N LEU A 121 -4.48 -22.30 -1.82
CA LEU A 121 -4.27 -23.71 -1.47
C LEU A 121 -5.50 -24.29 -0.79
N ILE A 122 -6.10 -23.58 0.15
CA ILE A 122 -7.32 -24.00 0.84
C ILE A 122 -8.49 -24.10 -0.17
N SER A 123 -8.66 -23.10 -1.04
CA SER A 123 -9.72 -23.09 -2.05
C SER A 123 -9.59 -24.20 -3.09
N ALA A 124 -8.37 -24.70 -3.32
CA ALA A 124 -8.10 -25.81 -4.24
C ALA A 124 -8.36 -27.20 -3.60
N LEU A 125 -8.62 -27.27 -2.28
CA LEU A 125 -9.00 -28.52 -1.62
C LEU A 125 -10.44 -28.92 -2.00
N PRO A 126 -10.80 -30.22 -1.88
CA PRO A 126 -12.16 -30.67 -2.15
C PRO A 126 -13.14 -30.06 -1.15
N GLN A 127 -14.42 -30.04 -1.51
CA GLN A 127 -15.49 -29.73 -0.55
C GLN A 127 -15.46 -30.70 0.63
N VAL A 128 -15.78 -30.25 1.84
CA VAL A 128 -15.76 -31.09 3.05
C VAL A 128 -16.57 -32.40 2.91
N SER A 129 -17.70 -32.33 2.18
CA SER A 129 -18.55 -33.51 1.90
C SER A 129 -17.94 -34.50 0.92
N LYS A 130 -16.88 -34.12 0.19
CA LYS A 130 -16.24 -34.93 -0.86
C LYS A 130 -14.80 -35.34 -0.51
N VAL A 131 -14.30 -34.92 0.65
CA VAL A 131 -12.94 -35.26 1.08
C VAL A 131 -12.77 -36.75 1.23
N ALA A 132 -11.63 -37.26 0.78
CA ALA A 132 -11.25 -38.69 0.86
C ALA A 132 -9.87 -38.82 1.51
N VAL A 133 -9.51 -40.03 1.94
CA VAL A 133 -8.18 -40.31 2.53
C VAL A 133 -7.04 -40.01 1.56
N THR A 134 -7.29 -40.10 0.26
CA THR A 134 -6.31 -39.70 -0.78
C THR A 134 -5.95 -38.22 -0.79
N ASP A 135 -6.75 -37.33 -0.14
CA ASP A 135 -6.49 -35.91 -0.04
C ASP A 135 -5.56 -35.57 1.14
N GLU A 136 -5.18 -36.53 1.96
CA GLU A 136 -4.38 -36.35 3.18
C GLU A 136 -3.12 -35.52 2.93
N ASN A 137 -2.32 -35.85 1.92
CA ASN A 137 -1.09 -35.14 1.61
C ASN A 137 -1.32 -33.68 1.22
N ARG A 138 -2.41 -33.43 0.48
CA ARG A 138 -2.76 -32.04 0.06
C ARG A 138 -3.21 -31.21 1.25
N ILE A 139 -4.02 -31.79 2.13
CA ILE A 139 -4.51 -31.11 3.34
C ILE A 139 -3.33 -30.82 4.28
N LYS A 140 -2.43 -31.80 4.51
CA LYS A 140 -1.21 -31.63 5.32
C LYS A 140 -0.29 -30.52 4.74
N ALA A 141 -0.01 -30.54 3.43
CA ALA A 141 0.80 -29.53 2.79
C ALA A 141 0.19 -28.13 2.90
N THR A 142 -1.14 -28.02 2.82
CA THR A 142 -1.86 -26.74 3.01
C THR A 142 -1.73 -26.27 4.47
N ARG A 143 -1.85 -27.17 5.45
CA ARG A 143 -1.62 -26.86 6.87
C ARG A 143 -0.19 -26.39 7.12
N GLU A 144 0.79 -27.03 6.53
CA GLU A 144 2.19 -26.61 6.64
C GLU A 144 2.42 -25.21 6.05
N ALA A 145 1.77 -24.91 4.91
CA ALA A 145 1.83 -23.58 4.32
C ALA A 145 1.20 -22.51 5.25
N TYR A 146 0.04 -22.81 5.86
CA TYR A 146 -0.59 -21.95 6.86
C TYR A 146 0.31 -21.74 8.10
N ASN A 147 0.94 -22.81 8.60
CA ASN A 147 1.80 -22.74 9.79
C ASN A 147 3.08 -21.92 9.58
N LYS A 148 3.51 -21.72 8.33
CA LYS A 148 4.65 -20.85 7.97
C LYS A 148 4.31 -19.35 8.02
N LEU A 149 3.03 -19.00 8.01
CA LEU A 149 2.60 -17.62 8.20
C LEU A 149 2.92 -17.16 9.62
N SER A 150 3.24 -15.89 9.75
CA SER A 150 3.41 -15.24 11.05
C SER A 150 2.07 -15.16 11.82
N GLU A 151 2.14 -14.90 13.12
CA GLU A 151 0.93 -14.74 13.95
C GLU A 151 0.07 -13.52 13.54
N ASP A 152 0.69 -12.52 12.89
CA ASP A 152 -0.03 -11.35 12.35
C ASP A 152 -0.73 -11.65 11.00
N GLU A 153 -0.21 -12.61 10.21
CA GLU A 153 -0.78 -13.01 8.91
C GLU A 153 -1.93 -14.01 9.05
N LYS A 154 -1.84 -14.95 10.00
CA LYS A 154 -2.83 -16.00 10.20
C LYS A 154 -4.28 -15.53 10.32
N PRO A 155 -4.57 -14.44 11.07
CA PRO A 155 -5.94 -13.90 11.17
C PRO A 155 -6.50 -13.34 9.85
N ALA A 156 -5.64 -13.03 8.88
CA ALA A 156 -6.05 -12.50 7.57
C ALA A 156 -6.51 -13.60 6.58
N ILE A 157 -6.35 -14.89 6.93
CA ILE A 157 -6.82 -16.03 6.09
C ILE A 157 -8.33 -16.17 6.23
N ASN A 158 -9.09 -15.70 5.24
CA ASN A 158 -10.56 -15.66 5.30
C ASN A 158 -11.21 -17.03 5.25
N ASN A 159 -10.58 -18.03 4.60
CA ASN A 159 -11.12 -19.37 4.43
C ASN A 159 -10.48 -20.40 5.38
N TYR A 160 -9.83 -19.97 6.45
CA TYR A 160 -9.16 -20.86 7.42
C TYR A 160 -10.09 -21.92 8.01
N GLN A 161 -11.35 -21.57 8.30
CA GLN A 161 -12.32 -22.52 8.85
C GLN A 161 -12.54 -23.74 7.95
N THR A 162 -12.51 -23.56 6.64
CA THR A 162 -12.61 -24.66 5.67
C THR A 162 -11.48 -25.68 5.85
N LEU A 163 -10.25 -25.19 6.08
CA LEU A 163 -9.10 -26.09 6.34
C LEU A 163 -9.31 -26.91 7.63
N VAL A 164 -9.79 -26.26 8.69
CA VAL A 164 -10.08 -26.94 9.97
C VAL A 164 -11.14 -28.02 9.82
N GLU A 165 -12.22 -27.75 9.07
CA GLU A 165 -13.29 -28.71 8.83
C GLU A 165 -12.82 -29.90 7.99
N LEU A 166 -11.98 -29.66 6.97
CA LEU A 166 -11.37 -30.71 6.16
C LEU A 166 -10.46 -31.63 6.98
N GLU A 167 -9.65 -31.07 7.87
CA GLU A 167 -8.77 -31.83 8.76
C GLU A 167 -9.56 -32.71 9.74
N LYS A 168 -10.62 -32.15 10.31
CA LYS A 168 -11.53 -32.89 11.18
C LYS A 168 -12.14 -34.08 10.44
N LYS A 169 -12.70 -33.81 9.24
CA LYS A 169 -13.31 -34.89 8.42
C LYS A 169 -12.32 -35.93 7.99
N LEU A 170 -11.12 -35.56 7.60
CA LEU A 170 -10.03 -36.49 7.27
C LEU A 170 -9.68 -37.38 8.47
N THR A 171 -9.58 -36.81 9.66
CA THR A 171 -9.28 -37.54 10.90
C THR A 171 -10.36 -38.59 11.20
N GLU A 172 -11.64 -38.26 10.99
CA GLU A 172 -12.75 -39.20 11.14
C GLU A 172 -12.64 -40.38 10.14
N LEU A 173 -12.30 -40.08 8.88
CA LEU A 173 -12.14 -41.11 7.83
C LEU A 173 -10.96 -42.04 8.09
N LEU A 174 -9.85 -41.52 8.64
CA LEU A 174 -8.68 -42.34 8.98
C LEU A 174 -8.98 -43.29 10.16
N LYS A 175 -9.66 -42.83 11.22
CA LYS A 175 -10.07 -43.65 12.35
C LYS A 175 -11.01 -44.78 11.92
N GLY A 176 -11.98 -44.51 11.07
CA GLY A 176 -12.89 -45.56 10.56
C GLY A 176 -12.22 -46.63 9.70
N LYS A 177 -11.05 -46.36 9.11
CA LYS A 177 -10.23 -47.34 8.41
C LYS A 177 -9.52 -48.29 9.36
N ASP A 178 -9.00 -47.78 10.47
CA ASP A 178 -8.25 -48.60 11.45
C ASP A 178 -9.18 -49.56 12.22
N GLU A 179 -10.47 -49.22 12.36
CA GLU A 179 -11.48 -50.07 13.02
C GLU A 179 -12.02 -51.19 12.10
N THR A 180 -11.76 -51.15 10.80
CA THR A 180 -12.26 -52.08 9.80
C THR A 180 -11.16 -52.99 9.20
N ALA A 181 -9.92 -52.86 9.64
CA ALA A 181 -8.76 -53.64 9.21
C ALA A 181 -8.36 -54.69 10.26
#